data_0770f60cb2119b25ad9a3ef087259c86
#
_entry.id   0770f60cb2119b25ad9a3ef087259c86
#
_cell.length_a   1.000
_cell.length_b   1.000
_cell.length_c   1.000
_cell.angle_alpha   90.00
_cell.angle_beta   90.00
_cell.angle_gamma   90.00
#
_symmetry.space_group_name_H-M   'P 1'
#
loop_
_entity.id
_entity.type
_entity.pdbx_description
1 polymer ?
#
loop_
_entity_poly.entity_id
_entity_poly.type
_entity_poly.pdbx_seq_one_letter_code
_entity_poly.pdbx_strand_id
1 'polypeptide(L)'
;MVTAFAPGKCILFGEHAVVYGQPAVAVSIDAGVEVTIRESNSWILEGMPFEPSRHPHISHIINDIFDYTGKPLKIDIKSGLFSAAGLGSSAALSNSMGAALHQLVNPDEPLDLISLARIGHSAEANAQKGRASPTDTATSALGGCVVVSGERVKGTQHVFDATLETPEGSRSWSICRA
;
A
#
# COMPACT_ATOMS: atom_id res chain seq x y z
N MET A 1 -4.24 18.80 -6.89
CA MET A 1 -3.21 18.25 -5.99
C MET A 1 -3.89 17.33 -4.99
N VAL A 2 -3.39 16.14 -4.81
CA VAL A 2 -3.92 15.15 -3.86
C VAL A 2 -2.76 14.65 -3.01
N THR A 3 -2.99 14.49 -1.71
CA THR A 3 -2.02 13.92 -0.77
C THR A 3 -2.68 12.77 -0.02
N ALA A 4 -2.00 11.64 0.06
CA ALA A 4 -2.43 10.49 0.84
C ALA A 4 -1.28 9.97 1.71
N PHE A 5 -1.64 9.46 2.88
CA PHE A 5 -0.72 8.89 3.84
C PHE A 5 -1.11 7.44 4.12
N ALA A 6 -0.12 6.56 4.22
CA ALA A 6 -0.29 5.21 4.71
C ALA A 6 0.75 4.89 5.78
N PRO A 7 0.34 4.31 6.92
CA PRO A 7 1.23 3.98 8.03
C PRO A 7 2.16 2.83 7.69
N GLY A 8 3.29 2.77 8.37
CA GLY A 8 4.09 1.56 8.48
C GLY A 8 3.43 0.54 9.39
N LYS A 9 4.06 -0.61 9.57
CA LYS A 9 3.54 -1.70 10.41
C LYS A 9 4.61 -2.33 11.29
N CYS A 10 4.15 -3.02 12.33
CA CYS A 10 4.95 -3.94 13.12
C CYS A 10 4.16 -5.23 13.30
N ILE A 11 4.76 -6.39 13.00
CA ILE A 11 4.15 -7.68 13.27
C ILE A 11 4.46 -8.05 14.73
N LEU A 12 3.43 -8.25 15.53
CA LEU A 12 3.57 -8.62 16.93
C LEU A 12 3.73 -10.13 17.10
N PHE A 13 2.94 -10.90 16.33
CA PHE A 13 2.89 -12.36 16.41
C PHE A 13 2.63 -12.96 15.02
N GLY A 14 3.14 -14.16 14.79
CA GLY A 14 2.77 -14.98 13.64
C GLY A 14 3.53 -14.70 12.34
N GLU A 15 4.60 -13.91 12.35
CA GLU A 15 5.38 -13.55 11.15
C GLU A 15 5.77 -14.75 10.28
N HIS A 16 6.29 -15.81 10.92
CA HIS A 16 6.66 -17.03 10.22
C HIS A 16 5.52 -18.05 10.12
N ALA A 17 4.54 -17.99 11.02
CA ALA A 17 3.45 -18.96 11.08
C ALA A 17 2.35 -18.66 10.03
N VAL A 18 2.20 -17.39 9.63
CA VAL A 18 1.19 -16.98 8.64
C VAL A 18 1.40 -17.64 7.26
N VAL A 19 2.64 -17.95 6.91
CA VAL A 19 2.95 -18.68 5.66
C VAL A 19 2.50 -20.14 5.68
N TYR A 20 2.13 -20.65 6.87
CA TYR A 20 1.56 -21.97 7.08
C TYR A 20 0.06 -21.94 7.41
N GLY A 21 -0.60 -20.81 7.12
CA GLY A 21 -2.04 -20.65 7.35
C GLY A 21 -2.42 -20.32 8.79
N GLN A 22 -1.45 -20.04 9.67
CA GLN A 22 -1.72 -19.61 11.04
C GLN A 22 -1.92 -18.09 11.09
N PRO A 23 -2.71 -17.56 12.04
CA PRO A 23 -2.94 -16.13 12.16
C PRO A 23 -1.65 -15.34 12.44
N ALA A 24 -1.55 -14.15 11.86
CA ALA A 24 -0.60 -13.12 12.24
C ALA A 24 -1.34 -11.91 12.82
N VAL A 25 -0.75 -11.29 13.83
CA VAL A 25 -1.23 -10.05 14.42
C VAL A 25 -0.22 -8.96 14.13
N ALA A 26 -0.68 -7.91 13.48
CA ALA A 26 0.14 -6.77 13.14
C ALA A 26 -0.55 -5.46 13.57
N VAL A 27 0.25 -4.45 13.85
CA VAL A 27 -0.23 -3.12 14.22
C VAL A 27 0.39 -2.08 13.29
N SER A 28 -0.40 -1.08 12.94
CA SER A 28 0.12 0.12 12.27
C SER A 28 0.89 0.98 13.28
N ILE A 29 1.88 1.71 12.78
CA ILE A 29 2.66 2.66 13.57
C ILE A 29 2.41 4.08 13.08
N ASP A 30 2.66 5.09 13.92
CA ASP A 30 2.39 6.50 13.59
C ASP A 30 3.30 7.05 12.47
N ALA A 31 4.44 6.42 12.25
CA ALA A 31 5.30 6.73 11.11
C ALA A 31 4.79 6.01 9.85
N GLY A 32 4.93 6.65 8.69
CA GLY A 32 4.43 6.10 7.42
C GLY A 32 5.04 6.78 6.21
N VAL A 33 4.38 6.60 5.09
CA VAL A 33 4.73 7.22 3.82
C VAL A 33 3.59 8.14 3.36
N GLU A 34 3.93 9.37 3.05
CA GLU A 34 3.06 10.36 2.43
C GLU A 34 3.42 10.49 0.96
N VAL A 35 2.42 10.36 0.09
CA VAL A 35 2.56 10.59 -1.35
C VAL A 35 1.69 11.77 -1.76
N THR A 36 2.29 12.75 -2.40
CA THR A 36 1.60 13.89 -3.00
C THR A 36 1.70 13.81 -4.52
N ILE A 37 0.55 13.82 -5.19
CA ILE A 37 0.47 13.83 -6.66
C ILE A 37 -0.20 15.09 -7.17
N ARG A 38 0.28 15.58 -8.32
CA ARG A 38 -0.32 16.72 -9.03
C ARG A 38 -0.10 16.57 -10.54
N GLU A 39 -1.03 17.04 -11.33
CA GLU A 39 -0.83 17.15 -12.78
C GLU A 39 0.39 18.00 -13.11
N SER A 40 1.11 17.61 -14.15
CA SER A 40 2.34 18.22 -14.64
C SER A 40 2.42 18.13 -16.17
N ASN A 41 3.41 18.79 -16.76
CA ASN A 41 3.68 18.67 -18.20
C ASN A 41 4.59 17.47 -18.53
N SER A 42 5.18 16.84 -17.53
CA SER A 42 6.04 15.66 -17.67
C SER A 42 5.95 14.77 -16.44
N TRP A 43 6.26 13.49 -16.61
CA TRP A 43 6.34 12.53 -15.53
C TRP A 43 7.58 12.80 -14.67
N ILE A 44 7.37 13.14 -13.39
CA ILE A 44 8.42 13.49 -12.42
C ILE A 44 8.19 12.72 -11.13
N LEU A 45 9.24 12.14 -10.59
CA LEU A 45 9.28 11.52 -9.27
C LEU A 45 10.43 12.13 -8.46
N GLU A 46 10.14 12.70 -7.29
CA GLU A 46 11.16 13.32 -6.42
C GLU A 46 12.06 14.32 -7.16
N GLY A 47 11.48 15.12 -8.05
CA GLY A 47 12.20 16.13 -8.83
C GLY A 47 12.98 15.59 -10.03
N MET A 48 13.02 14.28 -10.24
CA MET A 48 13.71 13.63 -11.36
C MET A 48 12.71 13.06 -12.36
N PRO A 49 13.09 12.85 -13.64
CA PRO A 49 12.22 12.15 -14.59
C PRO A 49 11.84 10.76 -14.03
N PHE A 50 10.54 10.44 -14.11
CA PHE A 50 10.05 9.14 -13.67
C PHE A 50 10.47 8.03 -14.62
N GLU A 51 11.16 7.03 -14.09
CA GLU A 51 11.59 5.84 -14.82
C GLU A 51 10.80 4.60 -14.33
N PRO A 52 9.82 4.10 -15.10
CA PRO A 52 8.96 2.98 -14.67
C PRO A 52 9.72 1.73 -14.20
N SER A 53 10.81 1.39 -14.87
CA SER A 53 11.63 0.21 -14.56
C SER A 53 12.32 0.28 -13.18
N ARG A 54 12.59 1.48 -12.69
CA ARG A 54 13.23 1.71 -11.38
C ARG A 54 12.23 1.79 -10.23
N HIS A 55 10.95 2.01 -10.56
CA HIS A 55 9.88 2.22 -9.59
C HIS A 55 8.68 1.31 -9.88
N PRO A 56 8.86 -0.03 -9.83
CA PRO A 56 7.86 -0.99 -10.28
C PRO A 56 6.54 -0.92 -9.52
N HIS A 57 6.54 -0.58 -8.22
CA HIS A 57 5.31 -0.39 -7.44
C HIS A 57 4.46 0.74 -8.01
N ILE A 58 5.07 1.91 -8.20
CA ILE A 58 4.38 3.11 -8.70
C ILE A 58 3.91 2.89 -10.13
N SER A 59 4.79 2.34 -10.98
CA SER A 59 4.48 2.05 -12.38
C SER A 59 3.29 1.10 -12.52
N HIS A 60 3.26 0.01 -11.73
CA HIS A 60 2.18 -0.96 -11.75
C HIS A 60 0.85 -0.34 -11.31
N ILE A 61 0.85 0.49 -10.28
CA ILE A 61 -0.36 1.19 -9.82
C ILE A 61 -0.89 2.11 -10.92
N ILE A 62 -0.02 2.91 -11.54
CA ILE A 62 -0.42 3.88 -12.56
C ILE A 62 -0.95 3.18 -13.81
N ASN A 63 -0.19 2.21 -14.34
CA ASN A 63 -0.43 1.66 -15.68
C ASN A 63 -1.35 0.44 -15.64
N ASP A 64 -1.13 -0.50 -14.70
CA ASP A 64 -1.79 -1.80 -14.76
C ASP A 64 -3.05 -1.86 -13.89
N ILE A 65 -3.09 -1.11 -12.77
CA ILE A 65 -4.25 -1.11 -11.88
C ILE A 65 -5.26 -0.03 -12.27
N PHE A 66 -4.80 1.21 -12.47
CA PHE A 66 -5.69 2.33 -12.77
C PHE A 66 -5.81 2.64 -14.27
N ASP A 67 -4.97 2.04 -15.13
CA ASP A 67 -4.91 2.36 -16.57
C ASP A 67 -4.95 3.88 -16.81
N TYR A 68 -4.12 4.61 -16.04
CA TYR A 68 -4.18 6.06 -16.00
C TYR A 68 -3.71 6.70 -17.30
N THR A 69 -4.64 7.33 -18.02
CA THR A 69 -4.41 7.98 -19.30
C THR A 69 -4.50 9.51 -19.24
N GLY A 70 -4.53 10.08 -18.03
CA GLY A 70 -4.57 11.52 -17.83
C GLY A 70 -3.24 12.21 -18.11
N LYS A 71 -3.15 13.49 -17.70
CA LYS A 71 -1.89 14.24 -17.82
C LYS A 71 -0.77 13.60 -17.01
N PRO A 72 0.50 13.77 -17.44
CA PRO A 72 1.64 13.37 -16.63
C PRO A 72 1.55 13.89 -15.20
N LEU A 73 2.10 13.13 -14.27
CA LEU A 73 2.04 13.47 -12.84
C LEU A 73 3.43 13.85 -12.31
N LYS A 74 3.46 14.84 -11.43
CA LYS A 74 4.56 15.03 -10.50
C LYS A 74 4.20 14.34 -9.20
N ILE A 75 5.09 13.44 -8.73
CA ILE A 75 4.94 12.61 -7.55
C ILE A 75 6.04 12.99 -6.58
N ASP A 76 5.66 13.45 -5.40
CA ASP A 76 6.56 13.76 -4.30
C ASP A 76 6.28 12.77 -3.15
N ILE A 77 7.32 12.17 -2.56
CA ILE A 77 7.22 11.13 -1.52
C ILE A 77 7.93 11.60 -0.26
N LYS A 78 7.28 11.50 0.88
CA LYS A 78 7.90 11.73 2.18
C LYS A 78 7.77 10.47 3.02
N SER A 79 8.87 9.94 3.50
CA SER A 79 8.89 8.78 4.39
C SER A 79 9.39 9.15 5.77
N GLY A 80 8.59 8.84 6.78
CA GLY A 80 8.99 8.85 8.18
C GLY A 80 9.53 7.51 8.67
N LEU A 81 9.63 6.51 7.79
CA LEU A 81 10.09 5.17 8.12
C LEU A 81 11.59 5.01 7.87
N PHE A 82 12.25 4.30 8.77
CA PHE A 82 13.64 3.91 8.57
C PHE A 82 13.76 2.88 7.46
N SER A 83 14.71 3.10 6.55
CA SER A 83 14.96 2.16 5.46
C SER A 83 15.43 0.80 5.99
N ALA A 84 14.92 -0.28 5.38
CA ALA A 84 15.28 -1.67 5.69
C ALA A 84 15.05 -2.10 7.15
N ALA A 85 14.17 -1.43 7.88
CA ALA A 85 13.85 -1.76 9.28
C ALA A 85 12.70 -2.77 9.43
N GLY A 86 12.20 -3.36 8.35
CA GLY A 86 11.06 -4.29 8.40
C GLY A 86 9.72 -3.63 8.72
N LEU A 87 9.63 -2.30 8.64
CA LEU A 87 8.46 -1.52 9.00
C LEU A 87 7.42 -1.38 7.86
N GLY A 88 7.53 -2.15 6.79
CA GLY A 88 6.56 -2.14 5.69
C GLY A 88 6.58 -0.88 4.81
N SER A 89 7.76 -0.27 4.61
CA SER A 89 7.87 0.98 3.82
C SER A 89 7.35 0.84 2.40
N SER A 90 7.57 -0.29 1.74
CA SER A 90 7.09 -0.53 0.37
C SER A 90 5.56 -0.70 0.33
N ALA A 91 4.98 -1.40 1.30
CA ALA A 91 3.54 -1.52 1.44
C ALA A 91 2.88 -0.16 1.73
N ALA A 92 3.47 0.64 2.61
CA ALA A 92 3.01 1.99 2.89
C ALA A 92 3.11 2.90 1.64
N LEU A 93 4.19 2.80 0.86
CA LEU A 93 4.32 3.50 -0.42
C LEU A 93 3.24 3.07 -1.42
N SER A 94 3.03 1.76 -1.58
CA SER A 94 2.04 1.23 -2.52
C SER A 94 0.62 1.67 -2.15
N ASN A 95 0.28 1.62 -0.86
CA ASN A 95 -1.03 2.04 -0.38
C ASN A 95 -1.23 3.56 -0.50
N SER A 96 -0.26 4.37 -0.09
CA SER A 96 -0.38 5.83 -0.20
C SER A 96 -0.45 6.29 -1.67
N MET A 97 0.31 5.65 -2.57
CA MET A 97 0.22 5.93 -4.01
C MET A 97 -1.13 5.51 -4.59
N GLY A 98 -1.62 4.31 -4.24
CA GLY A 98 -2.94 3.82 -4.65
C GLY A 98 -4.08 4.73 -4.18
N ALA A 99 -4.03 5.16 -2.91
CA ALA A 99 -5.01 6.07 -2.34
C ALA A 99 -4.99 7.46 -3.01
N ALA A 100 -3.79 8.02 -3.24
CA ALA A 100 -3.65 9.30 -3.91
C ALA A 100 -4.19 9.25 -5.35
N LEU A 101 -3.87 8.20 -6.10
CA LEU A 101 -4.33 8.05 -7.47
C LEU A 101 -5.83 7.77 -7.54
N HIS A 102 -6.38 6.94 -6.65
CA HIS A 102 -7.83 6.74 -6.54
C HIS A 102 -8.56 8.08 -6.34
N GLN A 103 -8.11 8.89 -5.38
CA GLN A 103 -8.72 10.19 -5.09
C GLN A 103 -8.57 11.19 -6.26
N LEU A 104 -7.51 11.08 -7.07
CA LEU A 104 -7.33 11.90 -8.26
C LEU A 104 -8.31 11.50 -9.37
N VAL A 105 -8.49 10.19 -9.59
CA VAL A 105 -9.30 9.65 -10.70
C VAL A 105 -10.78 9.59 -10.34
N ASN A 106 -11.09 9.29 -9.08
CA ASN A 106 -12.46 9.09 -8.58
C ASN A 106 -12.73 10.02 -7.38
N PRO A 107 -12.73 11.35 -7.55
CA PRO A 107 -12.77 12.29 -6.44
C PRO A 107 -14.03 12.22 -5.58
N ASP A 108 -15.13 11.71 -6.13
CA ASP A 108 -16.44 11.60 -5.47
C ASP A 108 -16.71 10.20 -4.92
N GLU A 109 -15.86 9.23 -5.20
CA GLU A 109 -16.02 7.86 -4.72
C GLU A 109 -15.23 7.63 -3.43
N PRO A 110 -15.87 7.07 -2.38
CA PRO A 110 -15.15 6.71 -1.17
C PRO A 110 -14.18 5.56 -1.46
N LEU A 111 -12.96 5.69 -0.93
CA LEU A 111 -11.98 4.62 -1.04
C LEU A 111 -12.31 3.50 -0.04
N ASP A 112 -12.55 2.30 -0.57
CA ASP A 112 -12.65 1.09 0.25
C ASP A 112 -11.24 0.63 0.67
N LEU A 113 -11.01 0.51 1.98
CA LEU A 113 -9.70 0.15 2.53
C LEU A 113 -9.28 -1.30 2.22
N ILE A 114 -10.25 -2.19 2.04
CA ILE A 114 -9.95 -3.58 1.60
C ILE A 114 -9.47 -3.57 0.15
N SER A 115 -10.13 -2.80 -0.71
CA SER A 115 -9.69 -2.59 -2.09
C SER A 115 -8.31 -1.94 -2.14
N LEU A 116 -8.05 -0.95 -1.27
CA LEU A 116 -6.72 -0.35 -1.13
C LEU A 116 -5.66 -1.37 -0.75
N ALA A 117 -5.94 -2.23 0.24
CA ALA A 117 -5.02 -3.29 0.63
C ALA A 117 -4.70 -4.25 -0.53
N ARG A 118 -5.68 -4.55 -1.40
CA ARG A 118 -5.48 -5.36 -2.61
C ARG A 118 -4.65 -4.65 -3.66
N ILE A 119 -4.86 -3.35 -3.87
CA ILE A 119 -4.04 -2.51 -4.75
C ILE A 119 -2.58 -2.56 -4.29
N GLY A 120 -2.33 -2.28 -3.01
CA GLY A 120 -1.00 -2.34 -2.43
C GLY A 120 -0.36 -3.71 -2.57
N HIS A 121 -1.11 -4.78 -2.29
CA HIS A 121 -0.61 -6.16 -2.43
C HIS A 121 -0.26 -6.51 -3.88
N SER A 122 -1.08 -6.11 -4.85
CA SER A 122 -0.79 -6.32 -6.28
C SER A 122 0.50 -5.62 -6.69
N ALA A 123 0.71 -4.38 -6.24
CA ALA A 123 1.93 -3.62 -6.53
C ALA A 123 3.18 -4.26 -5.91
N GLU A 124 3.09 -4.72 -4.66
CA GLU A 124 4.15 -5.47 -3.98
C GLU A 124 4.46 -6.78 -4.71
N ALA A 125 3.42 -7.56 -5.07
CA ALA A 125 3.57 -8.82 -5.77
C ALA A 125 4.25 -8.64 -7.14
N ASN A 126 3.88 -7.59 -7.87
CA ASN A 126 4.53 -7.24 -9.13
C ASN A 126 6.02 -6.95 -8.92
N ALA A 127 6.35 -6.06 -7.98
CA ALA A 127 7.72 -5.65 -7.73
C ALA A 127 8.61 -6.77 -7.18
N GLN A 128 8.03 -7.70 -6.39
CA GLN A 128 8.75 -8.79 -5.72
C GLN A 128 8.58 -10.16 -6.41
N LYS A 129 8.10 -10.17 -7.66
CA LYS A 129 7.91 -11.40 -8.44
C LYS A 129 7.02 -12.43 -7.72
N GLY A 130 5.90 -11.97 -7.18
CA GLY A 130 4.90 -12.79 -6.50
C GLY A 130 5.15 -13.05 -5.01
N ARG A 131 6.13 -12.42 -4.38
CA ARG A 131 6.50 -12.66 -2.97
C ARG A 131 5.99 -11.56 -2.03
N ALA A 132 4.78 -11.07 -2.23
CA ALA A 132 4.21 -10.04 -1.37
C ALA A 132 3.59 -10.62 -0.10
N SER A 133 3.71 -9.89 1.00
CA SER A 133 3.04 -10.21 2.26
C SER A 133 1.69 -9.49 2.34
N PRO A 134 0.56 -10.23 2.39
CA PRO A 134 -0.74 -9.58 2.57
C PRO A 134 -0.87 -8.89 3.93
N THR A 135 -0.12 -9.34 4.94
CA THR A 135 -0.11 -8.74 6.28
C THR A 135 0.39 -7.29 6.23
N ASP A 136 1.46 -7.02 5.48
CA ASP A 136 2.07 -5.71 5.38
C ASP A 136 1.11 -4.71 4.74
N THR A 137 0.54 -5.07 3.59
CA THR A 137 -0.36 -4.19 2.85
C THR A 137 -1.71 -4.03 3.54
N ALA A 138 -2.25 -5.09 4.14
CA ALA A 138 -3.49 -5.01 4.90
C ALA A 138 -3.35 -4.10 6.13
N THR A 139 -2.29 -4.28 6.92
CA THR A 139 -2.07 -3.47 8.13
C THR A 139 -1.85 -2.00 7.77
N SER A 140 -1.07 -1.74 6.72
CA SER A 140 -0.83 -0.38 6.24
C SER A 140 -2.09 0.28 5.65
N ALA A 141 -3.00 -0.46 5.01
CA ALA A 141 -4.24 0.09 4.46
C ALA A 141 -5.32 0.30 5.53
N LEU A 142 -5.53 -0.70 6.40
CA LEU A 142 -6.61 -0.69 7.39
C LEU A 142 -6.27 0.17 8.62
N GLY A 143 -4.99 0.25 8.97
CA GLY A 143 -4.56 0.92 10.19
C GLY A 143 -4.89 0.12 11.46
N GLY A 144 -4.53 0.66 12.62
CA GLY A 144 -4.84 0.05 13.91
C GLY A 144 -4.19 -1.32 14.12
N CYS A 145 -4.94 -2.26 14.72
CA CYS A 145 -4.51 -3.64 14.93
C CYS A 145 -5.27 -4.53 13.94
N VAL A 146 -4.53 -5.37 13.21
CA VAL A 146 -5.08 -6.25 12.18
C VAL A 146 -4.69 -7.68 12.48
N VAL A 147 -5.66 -8.57 12.43
CA VAL A 147 -5.44 -10.02 12.43
C VAL A 147 -5.59 -10.50 11.00
N VAL A 148 -4.53 -11.11 10.48
CA VAL A 148 -4.52 -11.70 9.15
C VAL A 148 -4.49 -13.20 9.30
N SER A 149 -5.50 -13.88 8.78
CA SER A 149 -5.54 -15.34 8.70
C SER A 149 -5.81 -15.75 7.25
N GLY A 150 -5.20 -16.81 6.81
CA GLY A 150 -5.38 -17.30 5.45
C GLY A 150 -4.89 -18.71 5.29
N GLU A 151 -5.45 -19.42 4.32
CA GLU A 151 -4.96 -20.73 3.93
C GLU A 151 -3.80 -20.58 2.94
N ARG A 152 -2.77 -21.38 3.12
CA ARG A 152 -1.69 -21.50 2.14
C ARG A 152 -2.20 -22.22 0.91
N VAL A 153 -2.35 -21.53 -0.19
CA VAL A 153 -2.56 -22.18 -1.48
C VAL A 153 -1.27 -22.92 -1.86
N LYS A 154 -1.37 -24.22 -2.13
CA LYS A 154 -0.25 -25.03 -2.61
C LYS A 154 0.33 -24.40 -3.89
N GLY A 155 1.56 -23.91 -3.80
CA GLY A 155 2.31 -23.36 -4.92
C GLY A 155 2.53 -21.85 -4.83
N THR A 156 3.49 -21.41 -4.08
CA THR A 156 4.31 -20.18 -4.20
C THR A 156 3.63 -18.79 -4.33
N GLN A 157 2.33 -18.64 -4.47
CA GLN A 157 1.65 -17.35 -4.48
C GLN A 157 0.77 -17.20 -3.24
N HIS A 158 1.04 -16.15 -2.45
CA HIS A 158 0.09 -15.68 -1.45
C HIS A 158 -1.07 -15.03 -2.18
N VAL A 159 -2.23 -15.68 -2.19
CA VAL A 159 -3.47 -15.06 -2.66
C VAL A 159 -4.01 -14.19 -1.53
N PHE A 160 -4.49 -12.99 -1.84
CA PHE A 160 -5.14 -12.10 -0.89
C PHE A 160 -6.57 -12.60 -0.63
N ASP A 161 -6.69 -13.78 -0.03
CA ASP A 161 -7.92 -14.36 0.48
C ASP A 161 -7.92 -14.44 2.02
N ALA A 162 -7.09 -13.59 2.63
CA ALA A 162 -7.03 -13.51 4.08
C ALA A 162 -8.33 -12.91 4.62
N THR A 163 -8.89 -13.54 5.64
CA THR A 163 -9.92 -12.91 6.44
C THR A 163 -9.27 -11.80 7.25
N LEU A 164 -9.69 -10.56 7.01
CA LEU A 164 -9.18 -9.39 7.70
C LEU A 164 -10.15 -9.02 8.82
N GLU A 165 -9.65 -9.00 10.04
CA GLU A 165 -10.41 -8.58 11.20
C GLU A 165 -9.72 -7.38 11.85
N THR A 166 -10.46 -6.30 12.02
CA THR A 166 -10.04 -5.15 12.82
C THR A 166 -10.81 -5.18 14.13
N PRO A 167 -10.13 -5.27 15.30
CA PRO A 167 -10.81 -5.18 16.57
C PRO A 167 -11.62 -3.89 16.70
N GLU A 168 -12.78 -3.95 17.38
CA GLU A 168 -13.58 -2.76 17.66
C GLU A 168 -12.74 -1.69 18.37
N GLY A 169 -12.82 -0.45 17.90
CA GLY A 169 -12.07 0.67 18.47
C GLY A 169 -10.71 0.93 17.80
N SER A 170 -10.30 0.16 16.80
CA SER A 170 -9.12 0.51 16.00
C SER A 170 -9.42 1.77 15.17
N ARG A 171 -8.48 2.73 15.16
CA ARG A 171 -8.62 3.96 14.37
C ARG A 171 -8.34 3.66 12.91
N SER A 172 -9.29 3.96 12.03
CA SER A 172 -9.03 4.05 10.60
C SER A 172 -8.29 5.35 10.30
N TRP A 173 -7.32 5.32 9.41
CA TRP A 173 -6.61 6.50 8.96
C TRP A 173 -7.44 7.23 7.91
N SER A 174 -7.47 8.56 8.00
CA SER A 174 -8.22 9.39 7.05
C SER A 174 -7.31 9.86 5.92
N ILE A 175 -7.85 9.87 4.71
CA ILE A 175 -7.25 10.58 3.58
C ILE A 175 -7.54 12.06 3.80
N CYS A 176 -6.48 12.86 3.99
CA CYS A 176 -6.63 14.30 4.09
C CYS A 176 -6.77 14.91 2.69
N ARG A 177 -7.91 15.55 2.43
CA ARG A 177 -8.05 16.47 1.29
C ARG A 177 -7.35 17.78 1.66
N ALA A 178 -6.45 18.25 0.81
CA ALA A 178 -5.95 19.62 0.83
C ALA A 178 -6.77 20.49 -0.13
#